data_a47cf0f4fdfdf4a43e9c4b62f11ce6fb
#
_entry.id   a47cf0f4fdfdf4a43e9c4b62f11ce6fb
#
_cell.length_a   1.000
_cell.length_b   1.000
_cell.length_c   1.000
_cell.angle_alpha   90.00
_cell.angle_beta   90.00
_cell.angle_gamma   90.00
#
_symmetry.space_group_name_H-M   'P 1'
#
loop_
_entity.id
_entity.type
_entity.pdbx_description
1 polymer ?
#
loop_
_entity_poly.entity_id
_entity_poly.type
_entity_poly.pdbx_seq_one_letter_code
_entity_poly.pdbx_strand_id
1 'polypeptide(L)'
;FYLFQIPGTHHLLRPRVKLSEGHREEMITNKNEVYYAEQGGKGLFVFLGHEPHQREAAYADAFFDVVEALGISRVVAVGGVYGAMPYEKDREISCVYSLPRMKGELEKYAVKFSNYEGGTTIGTYLAHMAEFREIEFVLMYGFSPAYEFSQLGIALQGMRVEQDWKAWLDIIRRLDHMFGLDYDLKDLERRSGELIESWDAQIDKLSQEHPEYQVKEYLEKLSEEFEERSFIPLDDAWNALGDLLHDIDQ
;
A
#
# COMPACT_ATOMS: atom_id res chain seq x y z
N PHE A 1 -24.19 -1.22 -4.26
CA PHE A 1 -23.07 -0.88 -3.36
C PHE A 1 -22.66 0.58 -3.45
N TYR A 2 -22.81 1.22 -4.59
CA TYR A 2 -22.39 2.60 -4.79
C TYR A 2 -23.58 3.54 -4.80
N LEU A 3 -23.49 4.63 -4.04
CA LEU A 3 -24.50 5.68 -4.07
C LEU A 3 -24.35 6.51 -5.34
N PHE A 4 -25.47 6.80 -5.99
CA PHE A 4 -25.48 7.68 -7.15
C PHE A 4 -25.21 9.14 -6.77
N GLN A 5 -25.63 9.53 -5.58
CA GLN A 5 -25.38 10.85 -5.00
C GLN A 5 -25.01 10.72 -3.53
N ILE A 6 -23.94 11.40 -3.13
CA ILE A 6 -23.54 11.57 -1.73
C ILE A 6 -23.54 13.08 -1.45
N PRO A 7 -24.22 13.55 -0.41
CA PRO A 7 -24.24 14.96 -0.06
C PRO A 7 -22.83 15.56 0.06
N GLY A 8 -22.60 16.70 -0.58
CA GLY A 8 -21.32 17.41 -0.55
C GLY A 8 -20.25 16.90 -1.55
N THR A 9 -20.31 15.65 -1.99
CA THR A 9 -19.29 15.05 -2.87
C THR A 9 -19.86 14.35 -4.10
N HIS A 10 -21.16 14.42 -4.31
CA HIS A 10 -21.85 13.67 -5.36
C HIS A 10 -21.31 13.90 -6.77
N HIS A 11 -20.83 15.09 -7.09
CA HIS A 11 -20.25 15.42 -8.40
C HIS A 11 -18.90 14.72 -8.66
N LEU A 12 -18.22 14.26 -7.60
CA LEU A 12 -16.95 13.52 -7.72
C LEU A 12 -17.17 12.01 -7.82
N LEU A 13 -18.21 11.50 -7.14
CA LEU A 13 -18.41 10.06 -6.92
C LEU A 13 -19.49 9.44 -7.81
N ARG A 14 -20.35 10.27 -8.44
CA ARG A 14 -21.36 9.74 -9.35
C ARG A 14 -20.77 9.32 -10.69
N PRO A 15 -21.45 8.42 -11.41
CA PRO A 15 -21.08 8.10 -12.79
C PRO A 15 -20.98 9.35 -13.66
N ARG A 16 -20.02 9.36 -14.56
CA ARG A 16 -19.83 10.43 -15.54
C ARG A 16 -20.29 9.97 -16.92
N VAL A 17 -20.92 10.87 -17.65
CA VAL A 17 -21.40 10.61 -19.00
C VAL A 17 -20.81 11.63 -19.97
N LYS A 18 -20.45 11.17 -21.16
CA LYS A 18 -20.15 12.01 -22.32
C LYS A 18 -21.25 11.84 -23.33
N LEU A 19 -21.85 12.94 -23.73
CA LEU A 19 -22.91 12.97 -24.75
C LEU A 19 -22.41 13.68 -26.00
N SER A 20 -22.84 13.20 -27.17
CA SER A 20 -22.69 13.86 -28.47
C SER A 20 -24.05 13.89 -29.13
N GLU A 21 -24.50 15.07 -29.52
CA GLU A 21 -25.84 15.30 -30.13
C GLU A 21 -26.99 14.61 -29.41
N GLY A 22 -26.92 14.55 -28.07
CA GLY A 22 -27.91 13.88 -27.22
C GLY A 22 -27.74 12.37 -27.09
N HIS A 23 -26.85 11.76 -27.83
CA HIS A 23 -26.53 10.33 -27.72
C HIS A 23 -25.37 10.11 -26.75
N ARG A 24 -25.43 9.01 -25.97
CA ARG A 24 -24.38 8.62 -25.04
C ARG A 24 -23.21 8.00 -25.80
N GLU A 25 -22.08 8.72 -25.88
CA GLU A 25 -20.82 8.16 -26.37
C GLU A 25 -20.14 7.29 -25.32
N GLU A 26 -20.07 7.75 -24.07
CA GLU A 26 -19.37 7.07 -22.99
C GLU A 26 -20.12 7.18 -21.66
N MET A 27 -20.03 6.15 -20.83
CA MET A 27 -20.48 6.14 -19.44
C MET A 27 -19.40 5.53 -18.57
N ILE A 28 -18.84 6.32 -17.65
CA ILE A 28 -17.86 5.86 -16.67
C ILE A 28 -18.60 5.63 -15.35
N THR A 29 -18.60 4.39 -14.90
CA THR A 29 -19.21 3.97 -13.63
C THR A 29 -18.16 3.36 -12.72
N ASN A 30 -18.45 3.29 -11.42
CA ASN A 30 -17.65 2.46 -10.51
C ASN A 30 -17.74 1.00 -10.94
N LYS A 31 -16.59 0.34 -10.99
CA LYS A 31 -16.47 -1.05 -11.41
C LYS A 31 -15.76 -1.88 -10.36
N ASN A 32 -16.07 -3.15 -10.35
CA ASN A 32 -15.31 -4.19 -9.67
C ASN A 32 -14.84 -5.15 -10.75
N GLU A 33 -13.55 -5.26 -10.95
CA GLU A 33 -12.95 -6.01 -12.05
C GLU A 33 -11.98 -7.06 -11.47
N VAL A 34 -12.04 -8.26 -12.01
CA VAL A 34 -11.13 -9.35 -11.66
C VAL A 34 -10.30 -9.67 -12.90
N TYR A 35 -8.99 -9.62 -12.74
CA TYR A 35 -8.03 -10.01 -13.76
C TYR A 35 -7.38 -11.31 -13.36
N TYR A 36 -7.02 -12.13 -14.34
CA TYR A 36 -6.31 -13.39 -14.12
C TYR A 36 -5.01 -13.38 -14.91
N ALA A 37 -3.96 -13.84 -14.25
CA ALA A 37 -2.67 -14.11 -14.86
C ALA A 37 -2.15 -15.46 -14.36
N GLU A 38 -1.40 -16.17 -15.21
CA GLU A 38 -0.76 -17.43 -14.85
C GLU A 38 0.72 -17.37 -15.20
N GLN A 39 1.55 -17.79 -14.25
CA GLN A 39 3.00 -17.88 -14.43
C GLN A 39 3.55 -19.08 -13.65
N GLY A 40 4.35 -19.92 -14.30
CA GLY A 40 5.00 -21.05 -13.64
C GLY A 40 4.04 -22.07 -13.01
N GLY A 41 2.82 -22.23 -13.56
CA GLY A 41 1.78 -23.11 -13.02
C GLY A 41 1.07 -22.57 -11.79
N LYS A 42 1.27 -21.29 -11.45
CA LYS A 42 0.54 -20.58 -10.40
C LYS A 42 -0.41 -19.57 -11.03
N GLY A 43 -1.67 -19.55 -10.56
CA GLY A 43 -2.67 -18.57 -10.96
C GLY A 43 -2.71 -17.40 -9.98
N LEU A 44 -2.73 -16.19 -10.50
CA LEU A 44 -2.92 -14.96 -9.73
C LEU A 44 -4.19 -14.26 -10.20
N PHE A 45 -5.11 -14.01 -9.28
CA PHE A 45 -6.25 -13.13 -9.49
C PHE A 45 -5.97 -11.76 -8.90
N VAL A 46 -6.19 -10.70 -9.67
CA VAL A 46 -6.07 -9.31 -9.20
C VAL A 46 -7.47 -8.70 -9.23
N PHE A 47 -7.98 -8.36 -8.06
CA PHE A 47 -9.25 -7.65 -7.91
C PHE A 47 -9.00 -6.16 -7.77
N LEU A 48 -9.61 -5.36 -8.66
CA LEU A 48 -9.63 -3.91 -8.61
C LEU A 48 -11.06 -3.45 -8.39
N GLY A 49 -11.33 -2.86 -7.25
CA GLY A 49 -12.66 -2.39 -6.88
C GLY A 49 -12.64 -1.06 -6.13
N HIS A 50 -13.77 -0.38 -6.15
CA HIS A 50 -13.99 0.80 -5.33
C HIS A 50 -14.54 0.39 -3.96
N GLU A 51 -14.22 1.14 -2.93
CA GLU A 51 -14.82 0.96 -1.62
C GLU A 51 -16.34 1.19 -1.71
N PRO A 52 -17.17 0.26 -1.19
CA PRO A 52 -18.61 0.40 -1.23
C PRO A 52 -19.08 1.53 -0.31
N HIS A 53 -20.10 2.26 -0.72
CA HIS A 53 -20.70 3.34 0.08
C HIS A 53 -21.82 2.87 0.99
N GLN A 54 -22.32 1.66 0.76
CA GLN A 54 -23.44 1.04 1.48
C GLN A 54 -23.49 -0.47 1.24
N ARG A 55 -24.19 -1.17 2.12
CA ARG A 55 -24.43 -2.62 2.05
C ARG A 55 -23.11 -3.43 2.04
N GLU A 56 -22.20 -3.03 2.88
CA GLU A 56 -20.84 -3.61 3.03
C GLU A 56 -20.90 -5.12 3.32
N ALA A 57 -21.88 -5.58 4.08
CA ALA A 57 -22.08 -7.01 4.34
C ALA A 57 -22.38 -7.78 3.05
N ALA A 58 -23.34 -7.30 2.25
CA ALA A 58 -23.65 -7.95 0.97
C ALA A 58 -22.50 -7.82 -0.06
N TYR A 59 -21.69 -6.77 0.04
CA TYR A 59 -20.47 -6.64 -0.76
C TYR A 59 -19.44 -7.70 -0.37
N ALA A 60 -19.21 -7.89 0.93
CA ALA A 60 -18.31 -8.91 1.44
C ALA A 60 -18.77 -10.33 1.06
N ASP A 61 -20.08 -10.61 1.20
CA ASP A 61 -20.65 -11.90 0.76
C ASP A 61 -20.36 -12.16 -0.72
N ALA A 62 -20.69 -11.19 -1.59
CA ALA A 62 -20.44 -11.34 -3.03
C ALA A 62 -18.95 -11.49 -3.37
N PHE A 63 -18.07 -10.80 -2.63
CA PHE A 63 -16.62 -10.92 -2.80
C PHE A 63 -16.14 -12.34 -2.45
N PHE A 64 -16.54 -12.87 -1.30
CA PHE A 64 -16.12 -14.20 -0.87
C PHE A 64 -16.78 -15.32 -1.67
N ASP A 65 -18.00 -15.14 -2.17
CA ASP A 65 -18.62 -16.10 -3.09
C ASP A 65 -17.76 -16.25 -4.37
N VAL A 66 -17.15 -15.16 -4.86
CA VAL A 66 -16.20 -15.21 -5.98
C VAL A 66 -14.89 -15.90 -5.56
N VAL A 67 -14.34 -15.57 -4.40
CA VAL A 67 -13.11 -16.20 -3.86
C VAL A 67 -13.29 -17.73 -3.79
N GLU A 68 -14.39 -18.19 -3.23
CA GLU A 68 -14.72 -19.63 -3.10
C GLU A 68 -14.97 -20.28 -4.46
N ALA A 69 -15.75 -19.65 -5.35
CA ALA A 69 -16.06 -20.17 -6.69
C ALA A 69 -14.81 -20.30 -7.56
N LEU A 70 -13.81 -19.45 -7.39
CA LEU A 70 -12.53 -19.50 -8.09
C LEU A 70 -11.49 -20.41 -7.41
N GLY A 71 -11.80 -20.96 -6.24
CA GLY A 71 -10.89 -21.81 -5.47
C GLY A 71 -9.64 -21.08 -4.99
N ILE A 72 -9.76 -19.78 -4.67
CA ILE A 72 -8.65 -18.95 -4.19
C ILE A 72 -8.28 -19.38 -2.77
N SER A 73 -7.05 -19.79 -2.56
CA SER A 73 -6.57 -20.30 -1.27
C SER A 73 -6.21 -19.18 -0.28
N ARG A 74 -5.74 -18.02 -0.79
CA ARG A 74 -5.35 -16.88 0.05
C ARG A 74 -5.66 -15.58 -0.67
N VAL A 75 -6.18 -14.63 0.08
CA VAL A 75 -6.40 -13.25 -0.38
C VAL A 75 -5.41 -12.33 0.32
N VAL A 76 -4.75 -11.45 -0.45
CA VAL A 76 -3.98 -10.34 0.11
C VAL A 76 -4.55 -9.04 -0.41
N ALA A 77 -5.10 -8.24 0.49
CA ALA A 77 -5.50 -6.88 0.20
C ALA A 77 -4.33 -5.93 0.51
N VAL A 78 -4.16 -4.91 -0.33
CA VAL A 78 -3.12 -3.89 -0.15
C VAL A 78 -3.75 -2.52 -0.05
N GLY A 79 -3.19 -1.68 0.81
CA GLY A 79 -3.64 -0.31 1.00
C GLY A 79 -2.49 0.61 1.39
N GLY A 80 -2.77 1.90 1.46
CA GLY A 80 -1.82 2.91 1.92
C GLY A 80 -2.45 3.79 2.99
N VAL A 81 -1.65 4.20 3.94
CA VAL A 81 -2.01 5.18 4.97
C VAL A 81 -0.90 6.21 5.10
N TYR A 82 -1.25 7.44 5.42
CA TYR A 82 -0.26 8.45 5.70
C TYR A 82 0.21 8.37 7.16
N GLY A 83 1.51 8.59 7.38
CA GLY A 83 2.10 8.61 8.72
C GLY A 83 3.37 9.47 8.80
N ALA A 84 3.70 9.91 10.00
CA ALA A 84 4.95 10.59 10.26
C ALA A 84 6.08 9.55 10.30
N MET A 85 6.75 9.34 9.16
CA MET A 85 7.88 8.45 9.03
C MET A 85 8.93 9.04 8.08
N PRO A 86 10.21 8.67 8.20
CA PRO A 86 11.26 9.16 7.31
C PRO A 86 11.00 8.75 5.85
N TYR A 87 11.17 9.69 4.92
CA TYR A 87 10.91 9.42 3.50
C TYR A 87 12.01 8.59 2.83
N GLU A 88 13.21 8.58 3.39
CA GLU A 88 14.37 7.84 2.91
C GLU A 88 14.40 6.37 3.35
N LYS A 89 13.69 6.03 4.44
CA LYS A 89 13.68 4.69 5.04
C LYS A 89 12.70 3.73 4.34
N ASP A 90 12.92 2.42 4.54
CA ASP A 90 11.96 1.40 4.15
C ASP A 90 10.62 1.63 4.84
N ARG A 91 9.54 1.42 4.11
CA ARG A 91 8.19 1.70 4.61
C ARG A 91 7.77 0.70 5.69
N GLU A 92 7.22 1.20 6.77
CA GLU A 92 6.53 0.33 7.72
C GLU A 92 5.32 -0.32 7.02
N ILE A 93 5.26 -1.65 7.04
CA ILE A 93 4.12 -2.40 6.51
C ILE A 93 3.32 -2.94 7.69
N SER A 94 2.17 -2.32 7.93
CA SER A 94 1.21 -2.79 8.92
C SER A 94 0.41 -3.97 8.37
N CYS A 95 0.15 -4.97 9.21
CA CYS A 95 -0.53 -6.18 8.81
C CYS A 95 -1.73 -6.48 9.72
N VAL A 96 -2.85 -6.82 9.08
CA VAL A 96 -4.04 -7.40 9.69
C VAL A 96 -4.30 -8.74 9.00
N TYR A 97 -4.76 -9.74 9.72
CA TYR A 97 -5.02 -11.08 9.16
C TYR A 97 -6.27 -11.71 9.79
N SER A 98 -6.91 -12.62 9.06
CA SER A 98 -8.17 -13.23 9.45
C SER A 98 -8.01 -14.34 10.50
N LEU A 99 -7.02 -15.22 10.35
CA LEU A 99 -6.95 -16.47 11.12
C LEU A 99 -5.71 -16.50 12.02
N PRO A 100 -5.86 -16.75 13.32
CA PRO A 100 -4.74 -16.72 14.30
C PRO A 100 -3.55 -17.60 13.89
N ARG A 101 -3.79 -18.73 13.19
CA ARG A 101 -2.75 -19.63 12.71
C ARG A 101 -1.76 -19.00 11.75
N MET A 102 -2.14 -17.91 11.06
CA MET A 102 -1.31 -17.24 10.07
C MET A 102 -0.17 -16.42 10.69
N LYS A 103 -0.29 -16.03 11.96
CA LYS A 103 0.64 -15.10 12.61
C LYS A 103 2.10 -15.51 12.47
N GLY A 104 2.43 -16.76 12.80
CA GLY A 104 3.82 -17.25 12.80
C GLY A 104 4.45 -17.29 11.41
N GLU A 105 3.66 -17.45 10.35
CA GLU A 105 4.12 -17.31 8.98
C GLU A 105 4.34 -15.83 8.62
N LEU A 106 3.37 -14.97 8.95
CA LEU A 106 3.40 -13.56 8.60
C LEU A 106 4.54 -12.78 9.29
N GLU A 107 5.00 -13.24 10.45
CA GLU A 107 6.18 -12.67 11.13
C GLU A 107 7.46 -12.68 10.27
N LYS A 108 7.56 -13.61 9.31
CA LYS A 108 8.71 -13.74 8.42
C LYS A 108 8.83 -12.61 7.38
N TYR A 109 7.76 -11.85 7.17
CA TYR A 109 7.69 -10.81 6.15
C TYR A 109 8.01 -9.41 6.69
N ALA A 110 8.64 -9.29 7.85
CA ALA A 110 8.99 -8.01 8.47
C ALA A 110 7.81 -7.03 8.55
N VAL A 111 6.62 -7.54 8.86
CA VAL A 111 5.41 -6.74 9.04
C VAL A 111 5.21 -6.34 10.51
N LYS A 112 4.50 -5.25 10.74
CA LYS A 112 4.05 -4.83 12.06
C LYS A 112 2.58 -5.18 12.22
N PHE A 113 2.25 -6.03 13.16
CA PHE A 113 0.85 -6.32 13.44
C PHE A 113 0.16 -5.10 14.04
N SER A 114 -0.97 -4.75 13.44
CA SER A 114 -1.73 -3.57 13.83
C SER A 114 -2.34 -3.73 15.23
N ASN A 115 -2.19 -2.68 16.06
CA ASN A 115 -2.89 -2.51 17.33
C ASN A 115 -3.85 -1.31 17.24
N TYR A 116 -4.30 -0.96 16.03
CA TYR A 116 -5.16 0.18 15.79
C TYR A 116 -6.54 -0.03 16.38
N GLU A 117 -7.07 1.01 17.02
CA GLU A 117 -8.44 1.11 17.48
C GLU A 117 -9.09 2.37 16.87
N GLY A 118 -10.20 2.20 16.15
CA GLY A 118 -10.87 3.32 15.48
C GLY A 118 -11.82 2.89 14.37
N GLY A 119 -12.05 3.78 13.42
CA GLY A 119 -12.89 3.50 12.24
C GLY A 119 -12.27 2.42 11.36
N THR A 120 -13.10 1.60 10.74
CA THR A 120 -12.66 0.51 9.86
C THR A 120 -12.75 0.88 8.38
N THR A 121 -11.94 0.23 7.55
CA THR A 121 -12.01 0.26 6.08
C THR A 121 -12.68 -1.00 5.57
N ILE A 122 -13.05 -1.03 4.29
CA ILE A 122 -13.56 -2.25 3.66
C ILE A 122 -12.54 -3.40 3.75
N GLY A 123 -11.23 -3.12 3.66
CA GLY A 123 -10.19 -4.14 3.79
C GLY A 123 -10.21 -4.83 5.16
N THR A 124 -10.28 -4.07 6.24
CA THR A 124 -10.37 -4.61 7.61
C THR A 124 -11.70 -5.34 7.83
N TYR A 125 -12.80 -4.82 7.25
CA TYR A 125 -14.09 -5.48 7.32
C TYR A 125 -14.08 -6.83 6.58
N LEU A 126 -13.45 -6.90 5.41
CA LEU A 126 -13.26 -8.16 4.68
C LEU A 126 -12.40 -9.15 5.49
N ALA A 127 -11.33 -8.70 6.15
CA ALA A 127 -10.54 -9.57 7.02
C ALA A 127 -11.37 -10.17 8.15
N HIS A 128 -12.27 -9.38 8.75
CA HIS A 128 -13.23 -9.85 9.75
C HIS A 128 -14.21 -10.89 9.18
N MET A 129 -14.79 -10.62 8.01
CA MET A 129 -15.73 -11.56 7.37
C MET A 129 -15.05 -12.86 6.90
N ALA A 130 -13.77 -12.79 6.50
CA ALA A 130 -12.96 -13.94 6.13
C ALA A 130 -12.76 -14.93 7.30
N GLU A 131 -12.64 -14.43 8.53
CA GLU A 131 -12.53 -15.26 9.73
C GLU A 131 -13.73 -16.21 9.88
N PHE A 132 -14.95 -15.71 9.70
CA PHE A 132 -16.16 -16.53 9.77
C PHE A 132 -16.27 -17.59 8.67
N ARG A 133 -15.60 -17.37 7.54
CA ARG A 133 -15.57 -18.30 6.40
C ARG A 133 -14.32 -19.18 6.39
N GLU A 134 -13.46 -19.06 7.40
CA GLU A 134 -12.18 -19.76 7.50
C GLU A 134 -11.23 -19.52 6.30
N ILE A 135 -11.37 -18.38 5.62
CA ILE A 135 -10.54 -17.98 4.48
C ILE A 135 -9.30 -17.23 4.97
N GLU A 136 -8.14 -17.59 4.43
CA GLU A 136 -6.90 -16.87 4.69
C GLU A 136 -6.93 -15.51 4.01
N PHE A 137 -7.05 -14.46 4.80
CA PHE A 137 -7.05 -13.08 4.35
C PHE A 137 -5.99 -12.28 5.06
N VAL A 138 -5.15 -11.59 4.32
CA VAL A 138 -4.11 -10.68 4.82
C VAL A 138 -4.38 -9.29 4.28
N LEU A 139 -4.29 -8.28 5.11
CA LEU A 139 -4.34 -6.89 4.70
C LEU A 139 -3.01 -6.24 5.06
N MET A 140 -2.31 -5.71 4.06
CA MET A 140 -1.06 -4.98 4.21
C MET A 140 -1.28 -3.50 3.91
N TYR A 141 -0.96 -2.65 4.87
CA TYR A 141 -0.94 -1.19 4.69
C TYR A 141 0.51 -0.72 4.66
N GLY A 142 0.92 -0.10 3.55
CA GLY A 142 2.16 0.66 3.49
C GLY A 142 1.96 2.06 4.06
N PHE A 143 2.81 2.44 5.01
CA PHE A 143 2.82 3.81 5.51
C PHE A 143 3.57 4.71 4.54
N SER A 144 2.90 5.76 4.06
CA SER A 144 3.51 6.77 3.19
C SER A 144 3.80 8.05 3.98
N PRO A 145 4.99 8.66 3.80
CA PRO A 145 5.37 9.85 4.52
C PRO A 145 4.40 11.01 4.32
N ALA A 146 3.95 11.59 5.44
CA ALA A 146 3.20 12.82 5.47
C ALA A 146 3.62 13.65 6.67
N TYR A 147 3.98 14.89 6.42
CA TYR A 147 4.49 15.81 7.43
C TYR A 147 3.56 16.98 7.60
N GLU A 148 3.07 17.16 8.81
CA GLU A 148 2.31 18.35 9.21
C GLU A 148 3.22 19.30 9.98
N PHE A 149 3.75 20.30 9.30
CA PHE A 149 4.59 21.33 9.92
C PHE A 149 3.80 22.38 10.73
N SER A 150 2.50 22.16 10.94
CA SER A 150 1.65 23.04 11.75
C SER A 150 2.15 23.20 13.19
N GLN A 151 2.83 22.20 13.73
CA GLN A 151 3.47 22.27 15.06
C GLN A 151 4.64 23.29 15.11
N LEU A 152 5.18 23.68 13.96
CA LEU A 152 6.21 24.70 13.82
C LEU A 152 5.61 26.11 13.64
N GLY A 153 4.30 26.26 13.79
CA GLY A 153 3.60 27.58 13.70
C GLY A 153 3.37 28.06 12.27
N ILE A 154 3.43 27.18 11.28
CA ILE A 154 3.44 27.54 9.87
C ILE A 154 2.19 27.01 9.18
N ALA A 155 1.53 27.89 8.41
CA ALA A 155 0.48 27.52 7.46
C ALA A 155 1.06 26.92 6.17
N LEU A 156 2.06 26.02 6.27
CA LEU A 156 2.47 25.20 5.14
C LEU A 156 1.41 24.13 4.91
N GLN A 157 0.95 23.99 3.67
CA GLN A 157 0.22 22.80 3.28
C GLN A 157 1.12 21.60 3.58
N GLY A 158 0.60 20.61 4.31
CA GLY A 158 1.36 19.43 4.69
C GLY A 158 2.04 18.80 3.47
N MET A 159 3.32 18.48 3.59
CA MET A 159 4.05 17.73 2.57
C MET A 159 3.71 16.25 2.72
N ARG A 160 3.30 15.62 1.63
CA ARG A 160 2.99 14.19 1.62
C ARG A 160 3.42 13.53 0.31
N VAL A 161 3.80 12.27 0.39
CA VAL A 161 4.09 11.44 -0.77
C VAL A 161 2.76 10.93 -1.34
N GLU A 162 2.33 11.45 -2.50
CA GLU A 162 1.05 11.04 -3.11
C GLU A 162 1.17 9.74 -3.91
N GLN A 163 2.29 9.52 -4.60
CA GLN A 163 2.60 8.28 -5.33
C GLN A 163 3.85 7.66 -4.73
N ASP A 164 3.66 6.79 -3.76
CA ASP A 164 4.75 6.19 -3.00
C ASP A 164 5.25 4.90 -3.66
N TRP A 165 6.15 5.06 -4.65
CA TRP A 165 6.81 3.95 -5.34
C TRP A 165 7.58 3.05 -4.38
N LYS A 166 8.12 3.62 -3.29
CA LYS A 166 8.83 2.86 -2.28
C LYS A 166 7.88 1.98 -1.47
N ALA A 167 6.71 2.48 -1.09
CA ALA A 167 5.69 1.67 -0.42
C ALA A 167 5.21 0.53 -1.33
N TRP A 168 5.04 0.79 -2.62
CA TRP A 168 4.68 -0.25 -3.58
C TRP A 168 5.79 -1.29 -3.73
N LEU A 169 7.04 -0.86 -3.83
CA LEU A 169 8.19 -1.77 -3.88
C LEU A 169 8.23 -2.67 -2.63
N ASP A 170 8.11 -2.08 -1.44
CA ASP A 170 8.19 -2.80 -0.17
C ASP A 170 7.04 -3.80 0.02
N ILE A 171 5.85 -3.49 -0.47
CA ILE A 171 4.72 -4.43 -0.49
C ILE A 171 4.93 -5.52 -1.54
N ILE A 172 5.28 -5.16 -2.77
CA ILE A 172 5.40 -6.14 -3.87
C ILE A 172 6.54 -7.13 -3.60
N ARG A 173 7.67 -6.71 -3.03
CA ARG A 173 8.73 -7.64 -2.58
C ARG A 173 8.22 -8.71 -1.62
N ARG A 174 7.35 -8.32 -0.68
CA ARG A 174 6.73 -9.27 0.27
C ARG A 174 5.77 -10.22 -0.43
N LEU A 175 4.95 -9.73 -1.35
CA LEU A 175 4.03 -10.55 -2.13
C LEU A 175 4.78 -11.49 -3.07
N ASP A 176 5.82 -11.00 -3.73
CA ASP A 176 6.68 -11.80 -4.59
C ASP A 176 7.26 -13.00 -3.85
N HIS A 177 7.85 -12.73 -2.68
CA HIS A 177 8.40 -13.79 -1.82
C HIS A 177 7.29 -14.71 -1.26
N MET A 178 6.15 -14.16 -0.83
CA MET A 178 5.04 -14.94 -0.24
C MET A 178 4.46 -15.95 -1.23
N PHE A 179 4.35 -15.57 -2.49
CA PHE A 179 3.74 -16.37 -3.53
C PHE A 179 4.76 -17.00 -4.50
N GLY A 180 6.03 -16.59 -4.45
CA GLY A 180 7.09 -17.01 -5.37
C GLY A 180 6.73 -16.66 -6.80
N LEU A 181 6.49 -15.37 -7.08
CA LEU A 181 6.02 -14.85 -8.37
C LEU A 181 7.15 -14.54 -9.34
N ASP A 182 8.36 -14.29 -8.81
CA ASP A 182 9.59 -13.98 -9.58
C ASP A 182 9.40 -12.74 -10.50
N TYR A 183 8.95 -11.63 -9.90
CA TYR A 183 8.75 -10.39 -10.61
C TYR A 183 10.07 -9.63 -10.86
N ASP A 184 10.19 -9.01 -12.05
CA ASP A 184 11.24 -8.01 -12.29
C ASP A 184 10.85 -6.68 -11.61
N LEU A 185 11.51 -6.38 -10.49
CA LEU A 185 11.24 -5.20 -9.67
C LEU A 185 12.08 -3.97 -10.05
N LYS A 186 12.97 -4.07 -11.04
CA LYS A 186 13.92 -2.99 -11.39
C LYS A 186 13.27 -1.64 -11.69
N ASP A 187 12.10 -1.61 -12.34
CA ASP A 187 11.39 -0.35 -12.59
C ASP A 187 10.86 0.28 -11.30
N LEU A 188 10.35 -0.53 -10.38
CA LEU A 188 9.92 -0.05 -9.05
C LEU A 188 11.11 0.44 -8.22
N GLU A 189 12.24 -0.25 -8.26
CA GLU A 189 13.47 0.14 -7.58
C GLU A 189 14.00 1.48 -8.09
N ARG A 190 14.07 1.63 -9.42
CA ARG A 190 14.46 2.90 -10.05
C ARG A 190 13.52 4.04 -9.64
N ARG A 191 12.20 3.85 -9.73
CA ARG A 191 11.20 4.86 -9.36
C ARG A 191 11.24 5.20 -7.86
N SER A 192 11.50 4.20 -7.03
CA SER A 192 11.70 4.39 -5.59
C SER A 192 12.91 5.28 -5.31
N GLY A 193 14.03 5.05 -6.01
CA GLY A 193 15.22 5.90 -5.91
C GLY A 193 14.96 7.33 -6.38
N GLU A 194 14.35 7.50 -7.57
CA GLU A 194 13.97 8.81 -8.11
C GLU A 194 13.02 9.60 -7.18
N LEU A 195 12.12 8.90 -6.47
CA LEU A 195 11.26 9.51 -5.47
C LEU A 195 12.08 10.09 -4.32
N ILE A 196 13.03 9.33 -3.77
CA ILE A 196 13.90 9.79 -2.67
C ILE A 196 14.72 11.00 -3.11
N GLU A 197 15.41 10.93 -4.26
CA GLU A 197 16.19 12.03 -4.80
C GLU A 197 15.36 13.31 -5.01
N SER A 198 14.12 13.15 -5.48
CA SER A 198 13.19 14.27 -5.64
C SER A 198 12.81 14.90 -4.30
N TRP A 199 12.63 14.09 -3.26
CA TRP A 199 12.34 14.59 -1.91
C TRP A 199 13.55 15.26 -1.28
N ASP A 200 14.76 14.72 -1.43
CA ASP A 200 16.01 15.35 -1.01
C ASP A 200 16.12 16.77 -1.56
N ALA A 201 15.92 16.92 -2.88
CA ALA A 201 15.97 18.22 -3.53
C ALA A 201 14.89 19.20 -3.03
N GLN A 202 13.67 18.70 -2.75
CA GLN A 202 12.59 19.52 -2.20
C GLN A 202 12.87 19.98 -0.76
N ILE A 203 13.38 19.07 0.08
CA ILE A 203 13.76 19.37 1.47
C ILE A 203 14.91 20.37 1.51
N ASP A 204 15.94 20.17 0.68
CA ASP A 204 17.08 21.10 0.56
C ASP A 204 16.62 22.50 0.17
N LYS A 205 15.77 22.61 -0.84
CA LYS A 205 15.20 23.88 -1.29
C LYS A 205 14.39 24.55 -0.16
N LEU A 206 13.48 23.81 0.48
CA LEU A 206 12.65 24.33 1.55
C LEU A 206 13.50 24.82 2.74
N SER A 207 14.56 24.09 3.09
CA SER A 207 15.46 24.45 4.18
C SER A 207 16.31 25.68 3.86
N GLN A 208 16.63 25.92 2.57
CA GLN A 208 17.35 27.13 2.13
C GLN A 208 16.42 28.34 2.07
N GLU A 209 15.20 28.19 1.57
CA GLU A 209 14.23 29.28 1.47
C GLU A 209 13.64 29.67 2.84
N HIS A 210 13.53 28.71 3.74
CA HIS A 210 12.87 28.84 5.04
C HIS A 210 13.67 28.17 6.17
N PRO A 211 14.87 28.66 6.51
CA PRO A 211 15.70 28.05 7.56
C PRO A 211 15.03 28.09 8.94
N GLU A 212 14.13 29.06 9.15
CA GLU A 212 13.35 29.21 10.41
C GLU A 212 12.44 27.96 10.68
N TYR A 213 12.18 27.14 9.68
CA TYR A 213 11.31 25.97 9.83
C TYR A 213 12.03 24.73 10.37
N GLN A 214 13.35 24.72 10.39
CA GLN A 214 14.16 23.63 10.93
C GLN A 214 13.72 22.24 10.40
N VAL A 215 13.37 22.18 9.10
CA VAL A 215 12.80 20.98 8.49
C VAL A 215 13.76 19.80 8.54
N LYS A 216 15.05 20.04 8.32
CA LYS A 216 16.08 18.99 8.37
C LYS A 216 16.22 18.43 9.77
N GLU A 217 16.30 19.26 10.77
CA GLU A 217 16.41 18.86 12.18
C GLU A 217 15.19 18.03 12.61
N TYR A 218 14.00 18.41 12.13
CA TYR A 218 12.78 17.63 12.38
C TYR A 218 12.86 16.24 11.74
N LEU A 219 13.30 16.16 10.47
CA LEU A 219 13.40 14.89 9.75
C LEU A 219 14.53 14.00 10.29
N GLU A 220 15.66 14.56 10.66
CA GLU A 220 16.76 13.85 11.32
C GLU A 220 16.30 13.21 12.63
N LYS A 221 15.61 13.98 13.48
CA LYS A 221 15.05 13.44 14.72
C LYS A 221 14.04 12.33 14.46
N LEU A 222 13.16 12.50 13.46
CA LEU A 222 12.20 11.48 13.07
C LEU A 222 12.90 10.19 12.59
N SER A 223 13.99 10.34 11.84
CA SER A 223 14.80 9.21 11.36
C SER A 223 15.54 8.47 12.49
N GLU A 224 16.03 9.20 13.50
CA GLU A 224 16.68 8.62 14.69
C GLU A 224 15.69 7.84 15.56
N GLU A 225 14.45 8.30 15.67
CA GLU A 225 13.40 7.66 16.47
C GLU A 225 12.70 6.48 15.74
N PHE A 226 12.92 6.37 14.42
CA PHE A 226 12.23 5.37 13.59
C PHE A 226 12.90 4.00 13.64
N GLU A 227 12.15 2.97 14.03
CA GLU A 227 12.58 1.57 13.98
C GLU A 227 12.33 0.99 12.59
N GLU A 228 13.35 0.99 11.74
CA GLU A 228 13.25 0.45 10.38
C GLU A 228 13.18 -1.09 10.41
N ARG A 229 12.23 -1.65 9.64
CA ARG A 229 12.02 -3.10 9.48
C ARG A 229 12.13 -3.47 8.02
N SER A 230 13.36 -3.49 7.53
CA SER A 230 13.65 -3.88 6.15
C SER A 230 13.31 -5.36 5.92
N PHE A 231 12.65 -5.64 4.82
CA PHE A 231 12.40 -7.00 4.36
C PHE A 231 13.43 -7.36 3.28
N ILE A 232 14.38 -8.21 3.66
CA ILE A 232 15.39 -8.74 2.74
C ILE A 232 15.19 -10.25 2.71
N PRO A 233 14.73 -10.83 1.58
CA PRO A 233 14.65 -12.27 1.40
C PRO A 233 16.01 -12.94 1.64
N LEU A 234 16.01 -14.12 2.24
CA LEU A 234 17.27 -14.81 2.57
C LEU A 234 18.14 -15.06 1.34
N ASP A 235 17.53 -15.36 0.21
CA ASP A 235 18.26 -15.61 -1.05
C ASP A 235 18.96 -14.34 -1.55
N ASP A 236 18.34 -13.17 -1.41
CA ASP A 236 18.92 -11.87 -1.76
C ASP A 236 20.04 -11.49 -0.77
N ALA A 237 19.87 -11.82 0.51
CA ALA A 237 20.91 -11.60 1.53
C ALA A 237 22.18 -12.43 1.24
N TRP A 238 22.04 -13.68 0.79
CA TRP A 238 23.16 -14.53 0.38
C TRP A 238 23.86 -14.01 -0.88
N ASN A 239 23.11 -13.54 -1.87
CA ASN A 239 23.65 -12.94 -3.08
C ASN A 239 24.44 -11.66 -2.76
N ALA A 240 23.87 -10.76 -1.96
CA ALA A 240 24.53 -9.53 -1.52
C ALA A 240 25.81 -9.82 -0.70
N LEU A 241 25.81 -10.85 0.13
CA LEU A 241 27.00 -11.29 0.86
C LEU A 241 28.07 -11.88 -0.08
N GLY A 242 27.66 -12.62 -1.09
CA GLY A 242 28.55 -13.18 -2.13
C GLY A 242 29.25 -12.09 -2.92
N ASP A 243 28.53 -11.04 -3.31
CA ASP A 243 29.07 -9.89 -4.04
C ASP A 243 30.09 -9.10 -3.17
N LEU A 244 29.75 -8.86 -1.90
CA LEU A 244 30.67 -8.20 -0.95
C LEU A 244 31.96 -9.01 -0.71
N LEU A 245 31.88 -10.33 -0.66
CA LEU A 245 33.06 -11.20 -0.49
C LEU A 245 33.92 -11.22 -1.76
N HIS A 246 33.30 -11.08 -2.94
CA HIS A 246 34.06 -11.03 -4.20
C HIS A 246 34.84 -9.73 -4.38
N ASP A 247 34.31 -8.61 -3.84
CA ASP A 247 34.96 -7.29 -3.85
C ASP A 247 36.12 -7.20 -2.83
N ILE A 248 36.14 -8.06 -1.81
CA ILE A 248 37.24 -8.10 -0.81
C ILE A 248 38.43 -8.91 -1.31
N ASP A 249 38.24 -9.83 -2.26
CA ASP A 249 39.28 -10.69 -2.83
C ASP A 249 39.97 -10.08 -4.08
N GLN A 250 39.63 -8.82 -4.45
CA GLN A 250 40.34 -8.04 -5.49
C GLN A 250 41.20 -6.92 -4.90
#